data_e1651236e66db06f53013a0d5d8ad4f5
#
_entry.id   e1651236e66db06f53013a0d5d8ad4f5
#
_cell.length_a   1.000
_cell.length_b   1.000
_cell.length_c   1.000
_cell.angle_alpha   90.00
_cell.angle_beta   90.00
_cell.angle_gamma   90.00
#
_symmetry.space_group_name_H-M   'P 1'
#
loop_
_entity.id
_entity.type
_entity.pdbx_description
1 polymer ?
#
loop_
_entity_poly.entity_id
_entity_poly.type
_entity_poly.pdbx_seq_one_letter_code
_entity_poly.pdbx_strand_id
1 'polypeptide(L)' 'MSNVDLTHAKDIVCEKCQNKGFRQTMMLKKLSALMSPNGQEAIIPVMAFACDKCGHINKEFEDMDIK' A
#
# COMPACT_ATOMS: atom_id res chain seq x y z
N MET A 1 -0.23 -25.33 1.07
CA MET A 1 -0.49 -24.54 -0.12
C MET A 1 -1.96 -24.20 -0.23
N SER A 2 -2.28 -22.97 -0.41
CA SER A 2 -3.67 -22.60 -0.47
C SER A 2 -4.31 -23.01 -1.80
N ASN A 3 -5.60 -23.24 -1.75
CA ASN A 3 -6.37 -23.63 -2.92
C ASN A 3 -7.24 -22.48 -3.41
N VAL A 4 -6.63 -21.32 -3.50
CA VAL A 4 -7.35 -20.14 -3.91
C VAL A 4 -7.81 -20.29 -5.34
N ASP A 5 -9.10 -20.07 -5.55
CA ASP A 5 -9.69 -20.15 -6.89
C ASP A 5 -9.62 -18.76 -7.52
N LEU A 6 -8.67 -18.59 -8.41
CA LEU A 6 -8.42 -17.30 -9.04
C LEU A 6 -9.45 -16.92 -10.09
N THR A 7 -10.32 -17.87 -10.46
CA THR A 7 -11.36 -17.55 -11.44
C THR A 7 -12.39 -16.56 -10.90
N HIS A 8 -12.50 -16.47 -9.57
CA HIS A 8 -13.41 -15.54 -8.93
C HIS A 8 -12.72 -14.29 -8.44
N ALA A 9 -11.42 -14.19 -8.63
CA ALA A 9 -10.67 -13.03 -8.20
C ALA A 9 -10.75 -11.94 -9.26
N LYS A 10 -10.72 -10.70 -8.82
CA LYS A 10 -10.72 -9.56 -9.73
C LYS A 10 -9.33 -8.98 -9.81
N ASP A 11 -8.95 -8.58 -11.00
CA ASP A 11 -7.67 -7.91 -11.18
C ASP A 11 -7.73 -6.51 -10.57
N ILE A 12 -6.64 -6.14 -9.93
CA ILE A 12 -6.48 -4.77 -9.47
C ILE A 12 -5.67 -4.05 -10.52
N VAL A 13 -6.16 -2.91 -10.97
CA VAL A 13 -5.48 -2.12 -11.98
C VAL A 13 -5.08 -0.77 -11.41
N CYS A 14 -4.03 -0.21 -11.97
CA CYS A 14 -3.56 1.11 -11.56
C CYS A 14 -4.65 2.15 -11.83
N GLU A 15 -4.91 2.99 -10.85
CA GLU A 15 -5.92 4.04 -10.98
C GLU A 15 -5.53 5.09 -12.01
N LYS A 16 -4.25 5.18 -12.31
CA LYS A 16 -3.75 6.24 -13.16
C LYS A 16 -3.50 5.79 -14.59
N CYS A 17 -2.85 4.65 -14.78
CA CYS A 17 -2.52 4.17 -16.13
C CYS A 17 -3.16 2.83 -16.47
N GLN A 18 -3.86 2.24 -15.51
CA GLN A 18 -4.60 0.99 -15.71
C GLN A 18 -3.71 -0.21 -15.99
N ASN A 19 -2.45 -0.11 -15.63
CA ASN A 19 -1.56 -1.26 -15.70
C ASN A 19 -1.97 -2.28 -14.63
N LYS A 20 -1.79 -3.55 -14.93
CA LYS A 20 -2.19 -4.62 -14.01
C LYS A 20 -1.04 -5.14 -13.17
N GLY A 21 0.18 -4.76 -13.48
CA GLY A 21 1.34 -5.22 -12.74
C GLY A 21 1.74 -4.24 -11.66
N PHE A 22 2.03 -4.77 -10.48
CA PHE A 22 2.45 -3.96 -9.35
C PHE A 22 3.69 -4.56 -8.74
N ARG A 23 4.45 -3.73 -8.08
CA ARG A 23 5.61 -4.19 -7.33
C ARG A 23 5.45 -3.76 -5.88
N GLN A 24 6.01 -4.56 -5.01
CA GLN A 24 5.95 -4.28 -3.58
C GLN A 24 6.91 -3.13 -3.25
N THR A 25 6.43 -2.20 -2.45
CA THR A 25 7.25 -1.08 -2.02
C THR A 25 6.88 -0.74 -0.59
N MET A 26 7.67 0.12 0.02
CA MET A 26 7.45 0.52 1.39
C MET A 26 7.33 2.02 1.45
N MET A 27 6.22 2.48 2.01
CA MET A 27 6.02 3.90 2.27
C MET A 27 6.41 4.21 3.69
N LEU A 28 7.01 5.36 3.90
CA LEU A 28 7.37 5.80 5.24
C LEU A 28 6.42 6.90 5.65
N LYS A 29 5.75 6.68 6.76
CA LYS A 29 4.82 7.65 7.31
C LYS A 29 5.43 8.25 8.56
N LYS A 30 5.28 9.55 8.73
CA LYS A 30 5.80 10.23 9.89
C LYS A 30 4.65 10.55 10.85
N LEU A 31 4.82 10.11 12.09
CA LEU A 31 3.85 10.39 13.13
C LEU A 31 4.41 11.49 14.00
N SER A 32 3.65 12.59 14.14
CA SER A 32 4.12 13.73 14.91
C SER A 32 4.22 13.39 16.40
N ALA A 33 5.02 14.16 17.12
CA ALA A 33 5.22 13.92 18.53
C ALA A 33 3.91 14.00 19.32
N LEU A 34 3.01 14.85 18.87
CA LEU A 34 1.73 15.02 19.56
C LEU A 34 0.84 13.79 19.42
N MET A 35 0.99 13.05 18.33
CA MET A 35 0.16 11.90 18.08
C MET A 35 0.82 10.60 18.49
N SER A 36 2.08 10.67 18.85
CA SER A 36 2.83 9.47 19.22
C SER A 36 2.60 9.14 20.69
N PRO A 37 2.47 7.85 21.03
CA PRO A 37 2.25 7.47 22.43
C PRO A 37 3.40 7.86 23.37
N ASN A 38 4.62 7.93 22.83
CA ASN A 38 5.77 8.27 23.67
C ASN A 38 6.17 9.75 23.58
N GLY A 39 5.37 10.56 22.89
CA GLY A 39 5.64 11.98 22.77
C GLY A 39 6.79 12.34 21.87
N GLN A 40 7.24 11.41 21.05
CA GLN A 40 8.34 11.64 20.11
C GLN A 40 7.90 11.34 18.70
N GLU A 41 8.51 12.07 17.78
CA GLU A 41 8.27 11.82 16.36
C GLU A 41 8.72 10.42 15.98
N ALA A 42 7.93 9.75 15.18
CA ALA A 42 8.24 8.38 14.77
C ALA A 42 8.04 8.22 13.28
N ILE A 43 8.84 7.34 12.69
CA ILE A 43 8.69 6.98 11.28
C ILE A 43 8.19 5.54 11.24
N ILE A 44 7.07 5.36 10.57
CA ILE A 44 6.39 4.07 10.52
C ILE A 44 6.43 3.54 9.11
N PRO A 45 7.04 2.38 8.88
CA PRO A 45 7.03 1.76 7.56
C PRO A 45 5.69 1.10 7.28
N VAL A 46 5.17 1.33 6.08
CA VAL A 46 3.89 0.77 5.65
C VAL A 46 4.10 0.10 4.31
N MET A 47 3.75 -1.17 4.22
CA MET A 47 3.87 -1.90 2.98
C MET A 47 2.80 -1.46 2.01
N ALA A 48 3.17 -1.33 0.75
CA ALA A 48 2.23 -0.94 -0.28
C ALA A 48 2.65 -1.53 -1.61
N PHE A 49 1.80 -1.38 -2.61
CA PHE A 49 2.10 -1.83 -3.96
C PHE A 49 2.02 -0.65 -4.90
N ALA A 50 3.06 -0.47 -5.67
CA ALA A 50 3.13 0.61 -6.64
C ALA A 50 3.03 0.04 -8.04
N CYS A 51 2.37 0.77 -8.92
CA CYS A 51 2.27 0.36 -10.32
C CYS A 51 3.67 0.17 -10.89
N ASP A 52 3.87 -0.96 -11.54
CA ASP A 52 5.18 -1.28 -12.10
C ASP A 52 5.53 -0.41 -13.29
N LYS A 53 4.54 0.26 -13.87
CA LYS A 53 4.74 1.07 -15.04
C LYS A 53 4.88 2.56 -14.73
N CYS A 54 3.98 3.11 -13.94
CA CYS A 54 3.99 4.55 -13.66
C CYS A 54 4.36 4.89 -12.22
N GLY A 55 4.45 3.89 -11.34
CA GLY A 55 4.83 4.14 -9.96
C GLY A 55 3.71 4.64 -9.07
N HIS A 56 2.51 4.76 -9.60
CA HIS A 56 1.39 5.23 -8.81
C HIS A 56 0.99 4.19 -7.77
N ILE A 57 0.65 4.64 -6.58
CA ILE A 57 0.15 3.77 -5.51
C ILE A 57 -1.34 4.01 -5.41
N ASN A 58 -2.13 2.96 -5.68
CA ASN A 58 -3.57 3.08 -5.62
C ASN A 58 -4.01 3.49 -4.22
N LYS A 59 -5.09 4.23 -4.16
CA LYS A 59 -5.60 4.72 -2.91
C LYS A 59 -5.97 3.59 -1.96
N GLU A 60 -6.45 2.48 -2.50
CA GLU A 60 -6.81 1.34 -1.66
C GLU A 60 -5.62 0.78 -0.91
N PHE A 61 -4.42 0.90 -1.46
CA PHE A 61 -3.23 0.42 -0.78
C PHE A 61 -2.76 1.38 0.30
N GLU A 62 -3.06 2.66 0.14
CA GLU A 62 -2.67 3.64 1.14
C GLU A 62 -3.41 3.44 2.45
N ASP A 63 -4.61 2.89 2.38
CA ASP A 63 -5.46 2.73 3.55
C ASP A 63 -5.39 1.34 4.17
N MET A 64 -4.68 0.41 3.53
CA MET A 64 -4.71 -0.98 3.97
C MET A 64 -4.17 -1.20 5.36
N ASP A 65 -3.11 -0.51 5.72
CA ASP A 65 -2.41 -0.75 6.99
C ASP A 65 -2.73 0.26 8.06
N ILE A 66 -3.65 1.15 7.79
CA ILE A 66 -4.01 2.19 8.76
C ILE A 66 -5.19 1.70 9.55
N LYS A 67 -4.98 1.53 10.82
CA LYS A 67 -6.01 1.06 11.73
C LYS A 67 -6.22 2.01 12.87
#